data_0be8cc704a9f9dd4abb8a2c7aaef8e10
#
_entry.id   0be8cc704a9f9dd4abb8a2c7aaef8e10
#
_cell.length_a   1.000
_cell.length_b   1.000
_cell.length_c   1.000
_cell.angle_alpha   90.00
_cell.angle_beta   90.00
_cell.angle_gamma   90.00
#
_symmetry.space_group_name_H-M   'P 1'
#
loop_
_entity.id
_entity.type
_entity.pdbx_description
1 polymer ?
#
loop_
_entity_poly.entity_id
_entity_poly.type
_entity_poly.pdbx_seq_one_letter_code
_entity_poly.pdbx_strand_id
1 'polypeptide(L)'
;MAHAARTTHQLIDMHVHGAEQYDTQTRRQDDILQIAKLHGERGTDAILPTVYAGSIDTMHQSMTAIRRAMSSRSAGAKILGVHLEGPFLNPEQGGALNRKSFLDPSKKDLERLVDGFEDIIRVITVAPELPGALKVIESCRDKGFLVHMGHSDASYEQAEEGKRAGATGITHIFNAMRGFHHRDPGLAGFGLMDDEIYVEVIADLVHLHPQSLKMVLDMKPPERILLISDSVKGPGWGKGAVRGPGGVLEGSGVTLMDCVKNLISLGVHQDWALQFATENPRTYLGIKKP
;
A
#
# COMPACT_ATOMS: atom_id res chain seq x y z
N MET A 1 21.29 10.27 27.91
CA MET A 1 20.41 10.13 26.74
C MET A 1 21.20 9.42 25.66
N ALA A 2 20.94 8.14 25.47
CA ALA A 2 21.65 7.34 24.49
C ALA A 2 21.11 7.70 23.09
N HIS A 3 21.96 8.28 22.24
CA HIS A 3 21.71 8.33 20.80
C HIS A 3 21.70 6.87 20.32
N ALA A 4 20.50 6.33 20.04
CA ALA A 4 20.39 5.08 19.29
C ALA A 4 21.13 5.32 17.96
N ALA A 5 22.11 4.48 17.67
CA ALA A 5 22.81 4.49 16.40
C ALA A 5 21.72 4.38 15.31
N ARG A 6 21.61 5.38 14.43
CA ARG A 6 20.78 5.32 13.23
C ARG A 6 21.26 4.11 12.45
N THR A 7 20.43 3.09 12.36
CA THR A 7 20.69 1.98 11.48
C THR A 7 20.83 2.51 10.06
N THR A 8 21.84 2.03 9.32
CA THR A 8 22.14 2.46 7.93
C THR A 8 21.07 2.02 6.92
N HIS A 9 19.98 1.41 7.37
CA HIS A 9 18.90 0.90 6.54
C HIS A 9 17.83 1.97 6.35
N GLN A 10 17.56 2.35 5.10
CA GLN A 10 16.53 3.32 4.76
C GLN A 10 15.20 2.59 4.52
N LEU A 11 14.38 2.48 5.58
CA LEU A 11 13.05 1.88 5.51
C LEU A 11 12.08 2.76 4.70
N ILE A 12 11.39 2.16 3.75
CA ILE A 12 10.40 2.81 2.88
C ILE A 12 9.06 2.10 3.04
N ASP A 13 8.07 2.79 3.59
CA ASP A 13 6.71 2.30 3.74
C ASP A 13 5.84 2.84 2.61
N MET A 14 5.37 1.95 1.73
CA MET A 14 4.65 2.33 0.53
C MET A 14 3.13 2.43 0.72
N HIS A 15 2.62 2.09 1.94
CA HIS A 15 1.19 2.04 2.19
C HIS A 15 0.88 2.53 3.61
N VAL A 16 0.48 3.81 3.71
CA VAL A 16 0.27 4.51 4.99
C VAL A 16 -0.96 5.40 4.92
N HIS A 17 -2.00 5.07 5.69
CA HIS A 17 -3.24 5.87 5.78
C HIS A 17 -3.24 6.85 6.96
N GLY A 18 -2.38 6.65 7.94
CA GLY A 18 -2.36 7.52 9.10
C GLY A 18 -1.49 7.04 10.24
N ALA A 19 -1.54 7.78 11.34
CA ALA A 19 -0.89 7.48 12.61
C ALA A 19 -1.58 8.22 13.74
N GLU A 20 -1.78 7.60 14.88
CA GLU A 20 -2.47 8.19 16.04
C GLU A 20 -3.86 8.78 15.67
N GLN A 21 -4.04 10.10 15.78
CA GLN A 21 -5.28 10.80 15.39
C GLN A 21 -5.25 11.37 13.97
N TYR A 22 -4.13 11.25 13.25
CA TYR A 22 -3.93 11.87 11.95
C TYR A 22 -4.24 10.89 10.82
N ASP A 23 -4.92 11.39 9.80
CA ASP A 23 -5.39 10.65 8.62
C ASP A 23 -4.87 11.30 7.34
N THR A 24 -4.56 10.51 6.33
CA THR A 24 -4.16 11.02 5.00
C THR A 24 -5.34 11.64 4.25
N GLN A 25 -6.58 11.27 4.56
CA GLN A 25 -7.76 11.92 4.01
C GLN A 25 -8.06 13.24 4.76
N THR A 26 -7.20 14.21 4.54
CA THR A 26 -7.22 15.52 5.19
C THR A 26 -6.99 16.66 4.20
N ARG A 27 -7.41 17.88 4.56
CA ARG A 27 -7.08 19.14 3.87
C ARG A 27 -5.86 19.84 4.47
N ARG A 28 -5.34 19.32 5.59
CA ARG A 28 -4.33 19.97 6.41
C ARG A 28 -2.96 19.37 6.14
N GLN A 29 -2.05 20.19 5.64
CA GLN A 29 -0.64 19.85 5.49
C GLN A 29 -0.02 19.35 6.79
N ASP A 30 -0.38 19.97 7.93
CA ASP A 30 0.18 19.65 9.24
C ASP A 30 -0.13 18.21 9.67
N ASP A 31 -1.31 17.68 9.32
CA ASP A 31 -1.66 16.28 9.63
C ASP A 31 -0.70 15.33 8.90
N ILE A 32 -0.41 15.60 7.63
CA ILE A 32 0.55 14.81 6.84
C ILE A 32 1.97 14.91 7.41
N LEU A 33 2.39 16.09 7.84
CA LEU A 33 3.69 16.29 8.50
C LEU A 33 3.76 15.55 9.84
N GLN A 34 2.67 15.48 10.60
CA GLN A 34 2.62 14.70 11.84
C GLN A 34 2.71 13.20 11.58
N ILE A 35 2.00 12.68 10.56
CA ILE A 35 2.12 11.28 10.11
C ILE A 35 3.59 10.98 9.77
N ALA A 36 4.22 11.80 8.92
CA ALA A 36 5.62 11.63 8.55
C ALA A 36 6.57 11.68 9.76
N LYS A 37 6.32 12.57 10.73
CA LYS A 37 7.09 12.66 11.96
C LYS A 37 6.96 11.40 12.80
N LEU A 38 5.73 10.92 13.06
CA LEU A 38 5.46 9.73 13.87
C LEU A 38 6.10 8.47 13.26
N HIS A 39 6.02 8.30 11.94
CA HIS A 39 6.72 7.22 11.25
C HIS A 39 8.24 7.33 11.36
N GLY A 40 8.79 8.55 11.20
CA GLY A 40 10.23 8.81 11.31
C GLY A 40 10.77 8.55 12.74
N GLU A 41 10.03 8.91 13.77
CA GLU A 41 10.36 8.62 15.18
C GLU A 41 10.41 7.12 15.49
N ARG A 42 9.73 6.31 14.67
CA ARG A 42 9.68 4.83 14.75
C ARG A 42 10.63 4.14 13.77
N GLY A 43 11.50 4.91 13.09
CA GLY A 43 12.56 4.36 12.24
C GLY A 43 12.21 4.16 10.78
N THR A 44 11.05 4.63 10.29
CA THR A 44 10.72 4.69 8.87
C THR A 44 11.33 5.94 8.26
N ASP A 45 12.19 5.80 7.25
CA ASP A 45 12.91 6.92 6.64
C ASP A 45 12.11 7.60 5.52
N ALA A 46 11.21 6.85 4.88
CA ALA A 46 10.37 7.40 3.83
C ALA A 46 8.99 6.72 3.80
N ILE A 47 7.98 7.46 3.35
CA ILE A 47 6.60 6.99 3.24
C ILE A 47 5.97 7.39 1.91
N LEU A 48 4.99 6.61 1.45
CA LEU A 48 3.95 7.00 0.51
C LEU A 48 2.62 7.15 1.26
N PRO A 49 2.21 8.38 1.64
CA PRO A 49 0.86 8.58 2.15
C PRO A 49 -0.17 8.05 1.15
N THR A 50 -1.08 7.20 1.64
CA THR A 50 -2.07 6.51 0.82
C THR A 50 -3.41 7.21 0.91
N VAL A 51 -3.87 7.75 -0.23
CA VAL A 51 -5.18 8.38 -0.37
C VAL A 51 -6.17 7.31 -0.80
N TYR A 52 -7.05 6.91 0.10
CA TYR A 52 -8.06 5.90 -0.18
C TYR A 52 -9.31 6.48 -0.85
N ALA A 53 -10.15 5.61 -1.42
CA ALA A 53 -11.32 5.97 -2.20
C ALA A 53 -12.24 6.94 -1.48
N GLY A 54 -12.52 8.05 -2.14
CA GLY A 54 -13.42 9.13 -1.74
C GLY A 54 -14.02 9.80 -2.97
N SER A 55 -14.74 10.92 -2.81
CA SER A 55 -15.05 11.75 -3.97
C SER A 55 -13.74 12.27 -4.58
N ILE A 56 -13.72 12.50 -5.90
CA ILE A 56 -12.54 13.07 -6.58
C ILE A 56 -12.08 14.35 -5.87
N ASP A 57 -13.02 15.22 -5.47
CA ASP A 57 -12.70 16.45 -4.74
C ASP A 57 -12.03 16.19 -3.40
N THR A 58 -12.48 15.17 -2.65
CA THR A 58 -11.85 14.78 -1.38
C THR A 58 -10.44 14.26 -1.61
N MET A 59 -10.26 13.40 -2.62
CA MET A 59 -8.95 12.86 -2.99
C MET A 59 -8.00 13.98 -3.45
N HIS A 60 -8.47 14.96 -4.24
CA HIS A 60 -7.71 16.15 -4.63
C HIS A 60 -7.28 17.02 -3.43
N GLN A 61 -8.16 17.17 -2.44
CA GLN A 61 -7.82 17.90 -1.21
C GLN A 61 -6.70 17.21 -0.44
N SER A 62 -6.77 15.88 -0.34
CA SER A 62 -5.72 15.08 0.31
C SER A 62 -4.40 15.16 -0.46
N MET A 63 -4.43 14.97 -1.78
CA MET A 63 -3.23 15.12 -2.62
C MET A 63 -2.62 16.52 -2.53
N THR A 64 -3.46 17.56 -2.46
CA THR A 64 -3.00 18.94 -2.24
C THR A 64 -2.28 19.11 -0.90
N ALA A 65 -2.82 18.54 0.18
CA ALA A 65 -2.20 18.57 1.49
C ALA A 65 -0.84 17.84 1.49
N ILE A 66 -0.80 16.66 0.85
CA ILE A 66 0.43 15.86 0.71
C ILE A 66 1.48 16.63 -0.12
N ARG A 67 1.11 17.21 -1.27
CA ARG A 67 2.04 18.01 -2.10
C ARG A 67 2.65 19.17 -1.33
N ARG A 68 1.85 19.89 -0.53
CA ARG A 68 2.36 20.96 0.34
C ARG A 68 3.32 20.41 1.38
N ALA A 69 3.01 19.26 1.99
CA ALA A 69 3.89 18.60 2.95
C ALA A 69 5.23 18.16 2.30
N MET A 70 5.21 17.64 1.08
CA MET A 70 6.42 17.28 0.32
C MET A 70 7.36 18.47 0.10
N SER A 71 6.81 19.67 -0.07
CA SER A 71 7.58 20.91 -0.28
C SER A 71 8.13 21.51 1.02
N SER A 72 7.71 20.99 2.17
CA SER A 72 8.12 21.49 3.49
C SER A 72 9.31 20.71 4.05
N ARG A 73 10.13 21.36 4.89
CA ARG A 73 11.14 20.64 5.67
C ARG A 73 10.44 19.81 6.75
N SER A 74 10.39 18.50 6.57
CA SER A 74 9.94 17.57 7.60
C SER A 74 11.10 17.12 8.49
N ALA A 75 10.87 17.01 9.77
CA ALA A 75 11.80 16.38 10.71
C ALA A 75 11.60 14.85 10.79
N GLY A 76 10.63 14.30 10.03
CA GLY A 76 10.24 12.89 10.03
C GLY A 76 10.63 12.14 8.76
N ALA A 77 9.86 11.10 8.45
CA ALA A 77 10.02 10.33 7.23
C ALA A 77 9.86 11.23 5.98
N LYS A 78 10.66 10.97 4.94
CA LYS A 78 10.55 11.68 3.67
C LYS A 78 9.27 11.22 2.95
N ILE A 79 8.47 12.15 2.46
CA ILE A 79 7.31 11.87 1.63
C ILE A 79 7.77 11.73 0.18
N LEU A 80 7.60 10.54 -0.43
CA LEU A 80 8.11 10.21 -1.76
C LEU A 80 7.09 10.44 -2.89
N GLY A 81 5.84 10.69 -2.53
CA GLY A 81 4.71 10.84 -3.44
C GLY A 81 3.44 10.31 -2.79
N VAL A 82 2.50 9.87 -3.62
CA VAL A 82 1.17 9.39 -3.21
C VAL A 82 0.94 7.98 -3.72
N HIS A 83 0.37 7.12 -2.89
CA HIS A 83 -0.33 5.92 -3.32
C HIS A 83 -1.84 6.22 -3.36
N LEU A 84 -2.50 5.97 -4.48
CA LEU A 84 -3.96 6.05 -4.60
C LEU A 84 -4.55 4.65 -4.40
N GLU A 85 -5.25 4.42 -3.30
CA GLU A 85 -5.99 3.19 -3.10
C GLU A 85 -7.43 3.34 -3.62
N GLY A 86 -7.57 3.03 -4.89
CA GLY A 86 -8.80 3.26 -5.65
C GLY A 86 -8.83 4.63 -6.37
N PRO A 87 -10.00 5.09 -6.81
CA PRO A 87 -11.36 4.65 -6.45
C PRO A 87 -11.94 3.51 -7.31
N PHE A 88 -11.19 2.95 -8.25
CA PHE A 88 -11.65 1.91 -9.18
C PHE A 88 -11.54 0.50 -8.54
N LEU A 89 -12.33 0.28 -7.49
CA LEU A 89 -12.29 -0.89 -6.62
C LEU A 89 -13.61 -1.67 -6.70
N ASN A 90 -13.56 -2.99 -6.44
CA ASN A 90 -14.76 -3.82 -6.44
C ASN A 90 -15.54 -3.65 -5.10
N PRO A 91 -16.82 -3.24 -5.14
CA PRO A 91 -17.63 -3.07 -3.92
C PRO A 91 -17.77 -4.35 -3.10
N GLU A 92 -17.72 -5.53 -3.70
CA GLU A 92 -17.80 -6.81 -2.97
C GLU A 92 -16.54 -7.05 -2.11
N GLN A 93 -15.41 -6.47 -2.52
CA GLN A 93 -14.11 -6.57 -1.85
C GLN A 93 -13.68 -5.26 -1.21
N GLY A 94 -14.63 -4.45 -0.76
CA GLY A 94 -14.38 -3.11 -0.21
C GLY A 94 -13.61 -3.08 1.12
N GLY A 95 -13.52 -4.19 1.84
CA GLY A 95 -12.90 -4.20 3.17
C GLY A 95 -13.56 -3.19 4.10
N ALA A 96 -12.76 -2.33 4.71
CA ALA A 96 -13.22 -1.24 5.58
C ALA A 96 -13.55 0.07 4.81
N LEU A 97 -13.23 0.14 3.53
CA LEU A 97 -13.46 1.34 2.72
C LEU A 97 -14.95 1.60 2.46
N ASN A 98 -15.31 2.86 2.29
CA ASN A 98 -16.68 3.25 1.95
C ASN A 98 -17.00 2.89 0.50
N ARG A 99 -17.70 1.78 0.29
CA ARG A 99 -18.08 1.26 -1.03
C ARG A 99 -18.86 2.24 -1.91
N LYS A 100 -19.54 3.24 -1.29
CA LYS A 100 -20.29 4.29 -2.02
C LYS A 100 -19.39 5.31 -2.72
N SER A 101 -18.11 5.34 -2.37
CA SER A 101 -17.12 6.20 -3.02
C SER A 101 -16.37 5.54 -4.16
N PHE A 102 -16.65 4.26 -4.43
CA PHE A 102 -16.02 3.56 -5.55
C PHE A 102 -16.64 4.03 -6.88
N LEU A 103 -15.80 4.12 -7.89
CA LEU A 103 -16.19 4.54 -9.23
C LEU A 103 -16.00 3.39 -10.22
N ASP A 104 -16.90 3.32 -11.20
CA ASP A 104 -16.69 2.45 -12.36
C ASP A 104 -15.44 2.92 -13.13
N PRO A 105 -14.52 1.99 -13.50
CA PRO A 105 -13.31 2.35 -14.19
C PRO A 105 -13.58 3.03 -15.53
N SER A 106 -13.14 4.27 -15.69
CA SER A 106 -13.22 5.00 -16.95
C SER A 106 -11.99 5.90 -17.13
N LYS A 107 -11.54 6.04 -18.39
CA LYS A 107 -10.45 6.97 -18.73
C LYS A 107 -10.79 8.40 -18.33
N LYS A 108 -12.05 8.79 -18.49
CA LYS A 108 -12.53 10.15 -18.13
C LYS A 108 -12.37 10.42 -16.64
N ASP A 109 -12.77 9.46 -15.78
CA ASP A 109 -12.68 9.67 -14.34
C ASP A 109 -11.24 9.52 -13.84
N LEU A 110 -10.42 8.66 -14.49
CA LEU A 110 -8.99 8.65 -14.26
C LEU A 110 -8.34 10.01 -14.56
N GLU A 111 -8.59 10.57 -15.73
CA GLU A 111 -8.07 11.89 -16.11
C GLU A 111 -8.47 12.96 -15.11
N ARG A 112 -9.74 12.99 -14.71
CA ARG A 112 -10.23 13.92 -13.68
C ARG A 112 -9.53 13.72 -12.34
N LEU A 113 -9.30 12.47 -11.94
CA LEU A 113 -8.68 12.14 -10.66
C LEU A 113 -7.21 12.59 -10.61
N VAL A 114 -6.47 12.41 -11.69
CA VAL A 114 -5.02 12.65 -11.69
C VAL A 114 -4.64 14.05 -12.18
N ASP A 115 -5.59 14.79 -12.77
CA ASP A 115 -5.35 16.12 -13.36
C ASP A 115 -4.65 17.06 -12.36
N GLY A 116 -3.46 17.51 -12.78
CA GLY A 116 -2.59 18.36 -11.98
C GLY A 116 -1.88 17.67 -10.81
N PHE A 117 -1.91 16.33 -10.69
CA PHE A 117 -1.23 15.57 -9.63
C PHE A 117 -0.30 14.47 -10.14
N GLU A 118 -0.12 14.37 -11.48
CA GLU A 118 0.66 13.29 -12.11
C GLU A 118 2.10 13.22 -11.60
N ASP A 119 2.67 14.35 -11.22
CA ASP A 119 4.05 14.47 -10.74
C ASP A 119 4.27 13.86 -9.34
N ILE A 120 3.21 13.72 -8.53
CA ILE A 120 3.31 13.15 -7.18
C ILE A 120 2.72 11.74 -7.06
N ILE A 121 1.86 11.30 -7.99
CA ILE A 121 1.28 9.96 -7.95
C ILE A 121 2.37 8.94 -8.33
N ARG A 122 2.59 7.95 -7.46
CA ARG A 122 3.56 6.88 -7.67
C ARG A 122 2.90 5.54 -7.90
N VAL A 123 1.87 5.23 -7.11
CA VAL A 123 1.16 3.95 -7.14
C VAL A 123 -0.34 4.21 -7.21
N ILE A 124 -1.07 3.35 -7.92
CA ILE A 124 -2.53 3.32 -7.92
C ILE A 124 -3.03 1.87 -7.85
N THR A 125 -3.99 1.62 -6.96
CA THR A 125 -4.66 0.32 -6.82
C THR A 125 -5.96 0.30 -7.62
N VAL A 126 -6.15 -0.76 -8.43
CA VAL A 126 -7.31 -0.96 -9.31
C VAL A 126 -7.77 -2.41 -9.22
N ALA A 127 -9.07 -2.66 -9.23
CA ALA A 127 -9.66 -3.99 -9.38
C ALA A 127 -9.73 -4.36 -10.87
N PRO A 128 -8.92 -5.33 -11.36
CA PRO A 128 -8.73 -5.55 -12.80
C PRO A 128 -9.94 -6.17 -13.50
N GLU A 129 -10.82 -6.86 -12.76
CA GLU A 129 -12.00 -7.53 -13.29
C GLU A 129 -13.16 -6.58 -13.64
N LEU A 130 -13.11 -5.35 -13.16
CA LEU A 130 -14.19 -4.40 -13.40
C LEU A 130 -14.25 -3.96 -14.86
N PRO A 131 -15.45 -3.78 -15.45
CA PRO A 131 -15.60 -3.29 -16.81
C PRO A 131 -14.84 -1.97 -17.01
N GLY A 132 -13.92 -1.94 -17.99
CA GLY A 132 -13.09 -0.77 -18.28
C GLY A 132 -11.77 -0.69 -17.50
N ALA A 133 -11.56 -1.52 -16.48
CA ALA A 133 -10.37 -1.48 -15.62
C ALA A 133 -9.05 -1.70 -16.40
N LEU A 134 -9.02 -2.62 -17.35
CA LEU A 134 -7.80 -2.87 -18.15
C LEU A 134 -7.34 -1.61 -18.90
N LYS A 135 -8.28 -0.83 -19.46
CA LYS A 135 -7.96 0.45 -20.12
C LYS A 135 -7.48 1.52 -19.15
N VAL A 136 -7.99 1.51 -17.91
CA VAL A 136 -7.50 2.38 -16.83
C VAL A 136 -6.07 1.97 -16.45
N ILE A 137 -5.79 0.68 -16.29
CA ILE A 137 -4.45 0.15 -15.99
C ILE A 137 -3.45 0.55 -17.10
N GLU A 138 -3.81 0.36 -18.38
CA GLU A 138 -2.99 0.80 -19.52
C GLU A 138 -2.69 2.31 -19.47
N SER A 139 -3.72 3.11 -19.21
CA SER A 139 -3.58 4.57 -19.13
C SER A 139 -2.70 5.01 -17.94
N CYS A 140 -2.78 4.33 -16.80
CA CYS A 140 -1.92 4.57 -15.63
C CYS A 140 -0.46 4.23 -15.94
N ARG A 141 -0.21 3.06 -16.56
CA ARG A 141 1.13 2.66 -17.03
C ARG A 141 1.72 3.69 -17.99
N ASP A 142 0.93 4.16 -18.97
CA ASP A 142 1.38 5.12 -19.98
C ASP A 142 1.70 6.50 -19.37
N LYS A 143 1.08 6.83 -18.23
CA LYS A 143 1.42 8.01 -17.41
C LYS A 143 2.64 7.78 -16.50
N GLY A 144 3.19 6.56 -16.44
CA GLY A 144 4.33 6.20 -15.60
C GLY A 144 3.98 5.88 -14.15
N PHE A 145 2.70 5.63 -13.85
CA PHE A 145 2.30 5.15 -12.53
C PHE A 145 2.53 3.65 -12.41
N LEU A 146 2.96 3.21 -11.24
CA LEU A 146 2.97 1.81 -10.87
C LEU A 146 1.54 1.38 -10.53
N VAL A 147 1.07 0.30 -11.12
CA VAL A 147 -0.31 -0.17 -10.90
C VAL A 147 -0.29 -1.43 -10.05
N HIS A 148 -1.03 -1.38 -8.95
CA HIS A 148 -1.34 -2.53 -8.11
C HIS A 148 -2.75 -3.04 -8.42
N MET A 149 -2.95 -4.34 -8.30
CA MET A 149 -4.27 -4.97 -8.26
C MET A 149 -4.66 -5.23 -6.81
N GLY A 150 -5.87 -4.88 -6.42
CA GLY A 150 -6.35 -5.05 -5.04
C GLY A 150 -7.79 -4.63 -4.89
N HIS A 151 -8.40 -4.90 -3.74
CA HIS A 151 -9.84 -4.71 -3.51
C HIS A 151 -10.66 -5.31 -4.64
N SER A 152 -10.41 -6.60 -4.93
CA SER A 152 -10.73 -7.21 -6.20
C SER A 152 -11.28 -8.63 -6.00
N ASP A 153 -12.31 -8.97 -6.75
CA ASP A 153 -12.83 -10.32 -6.87
C ASP A 153 -12.34 -11.04 -8.14
N ALA A 154 -11.20 -10.62 -8.67
CA ALA A 154 -10.64 -11.17 -9.90
C ALA A 154 -10.34 -12.68 -9.80
N SER A 155 -10.67 -13.42 -10.86
CA SER A 155 -10.15 -14.76 -11.08
C SER A 155 -8.64 -14.70 -11.37
N TYR A 156 -8.00 -15.88 -11.41
CA TYR A 156 -6.59 -15.99 -11.80
C TYR A 156 -6.34 -15.38 -13.18
N GLU A 157 -7.19 -15.71 -14.17
CA GLU A 157 -7.08 -15.28 -15.57
C GLU A 157 -7.30 -13.75 -15.69
N GLN A 158 -8.24 -13.18 -14.92
CA GLN A 158 -8.47 -11.74 -14.89
C GLN A 158 -7.27 -10.99 -14.28
N ALA A 159 -6.61 -11.58 -13.29
CA ALA A 159 -5.36 -11.04 -12.76
C ALA A 159 -4.23 -11.07 -13.79
N GLU A 160 -4.11 -12.15 -14.57
CA GLU A 160 -3.17 -12.22 -15.71
C GLU A 160 -3.46 -11.14 -16.77
N GLU A 161 -4.74 -10.87 -17.06
CA GLU A 161 -5.12 -9.78 -17.95
C GLU A 161 -4.71 -8.41 -17.39
N GLY A 162 -4.91 -8.19 -16.07
CA GLY A 162 -4.44 -7.00 -15.38
C GLY A 162 -2.93 -6.80 -15.49
N LYS A 163 -2.13 -7.87 -15.30
CA LYS A 163 -0.68 -7.83 -15.52
C LYS A 163 -0.33 -7.51 -16.96
N ARG A 164 -0.99 -8.15 -17.95
CA ARG A 164 -0.77 -7.86 -19.38
C ARG A 164 -1.10 -6.40 -19.73
N ALA A 165 -2.10 -5.80 -19.10
CA ALA A 165 -2.43 -4.39 -19.26
C ALA A 165 -1.38 -3.45 -18.63
N GLY A 166 -0.58 -3.93 -17.69
CA GLY A 166 0.52 -3.17 -17.11
C GLY A 166 0.55 -3.10 -15.58
N ALA A 167 -0.28 -3.88 -14.88
CA ALA A 167 -0.16 -4.00 -13.43
C ALA A 167 1.13 -4.71 -13.05
N THR A 168 1.81 -4.21 -12.01
CA THR A 168 3.12 -4.68 -11.57
C THR A 168 3.14 -5.12 -10.11
N GLY A 169 2.05 -4.90 -9.36
CA GLY A 169 1.97 -5.26 -7.95
C GLY A 169 0.57 -5.69 -7.52
N ILE A 170 0.49 -6.22 -6.31
CA ILE A 170 -0.74 -6.58 -5.62
C ILE A 170 -0.74 -5.90 -4.26
N THR A 171 -1.80 -5.16 -3.97
CA THR A 171 -2.03 -4.47 -2.71
C THR A 171 -2.35 -5.50 -1.62
N HIS A 172 -1.67 -5.42 -0.47
CA HIS A 172 -1.89 -6.20 0.76
C HIS A 172 -2.48 -7.60 0.54
N ILE A 173 -1.68 -8.47 -0.10
CA ILE A 173 -2.09 -9.83 -0.52
C ILE A 173 -2.95 -10.55 0.54
N PHE A 174 -4.01 -11.23 0.11
CA PHE A 174 -5.07 -11.89 0.86
C PHE A 174 -6.12 -10.97 1.51
N ASN A 175 -5.84 -9.68 1.69
CA ASN A 175 -6.79 -8.76 2.31
C ASN A 175 -7.65 -8.09 1.24
N ALA A 176 -8.96 -7.99 1.51
CA ALA A 176 -9.93 -7.39 0.61
C ALA A 176 -9.84 -7.91 -0.85
N MET A 177 -9.75 -9.22 -1.00
CA MET A 177 -9.73 -9.88 -2.31
C MET A 177 -10.39 -11.27 -2.26
N ARG A 178 -10.66 -11.85 -3.45
CA ARG A 178 -11.17 -13.22 -3.54
C ARG A 178 -10.25 -14.19 -2.79
N GLY A 179 -10.83 -15.00 -1.92
CA GLY A 179 -10.08 -16.00 -1.16
C GLY A 179 -9.45 -17.06 -2.05
N PHE A 180 -8.27 -17.53 -1.68
CA PHE A 180 -7.60 -18.64 -2.36
C PHE A 180 -8.42 -19.93 -2.26
N HIS A 181 -8.73 -20.54 -3.39
CA HIS A 181 -9.37 -21.84 -3.46
C HIS A 181 -8.66 -22.72 -4.49
N HIS A 182 -8.48 -24.02 -4.19
CA HIS A 182 -7.70 -24.97 -5.01
C HIS A 182 -8.21 -25.17 -6.47
N ARG A 183 -9.44 -24.78 -6.77
CA ARG A 183 -10.03 -24.78 -8.13
C ARG A 183 -10.25 -23.39 -8.71
N ASP A 184 -10.07 -22.35 -7.89
CA ASP A 184 -10.20 -20.94 -8.27
C ASP A 184 -9.25 -20.12 -7.39
N PRO A 185 -7.96 -20.08 -7.74
CA PRO A 185 -6.95 -19.47 -6.90
C PRO A 185 -7.10 -17.95 -6.72
N GLY A 186 -7.81 -17.30 -7.64
CA GLY A 186 -8.09 -15.88 -7.63
C GLY A 186 -6.85 -15.01 -7.71
N LEU A 187 -7.02 -13.72 -7.39
CA LEU A 187 -5.93 -12.74 -7.35
C LEU A 187 -4.83 -13.13 -6.37
N ALA A 188 -5.20 -13.69 -5.20
CA ALA A 188 -4.21 -14.14 -4.22
C ALA A 188 -3.32 -15.26 -4.76
N GLY A 189 -3.93 -16.26 -5.45
CA GLY A 189 -3.19 -17.35 -6.07
C GLY A 189 -2.30 -16.87 -7.22
N PHE A 190 -2.79 -15.93 -8.04
CA PHE A 190 -1.97 -15.30 -9.07
C PHE A 190 -0.74 -14.60 -8.43
N GLY A 191 -0.96 -13.82 -7.37
CA GLY A 191 0.11 -13.13 -6.67
C GLY A 191 1.17 -14.06 -6.09
N LEU A 192 0.78 -15.24 -5.60
CA LEU A 192 1.72 -16.23 -5.09
C LEU A 192 2.52 -16.95 -6.19
N MET A 193 1.91 -17.22 -7.33
CA MET A 193 2.46 -18.11 -8.37
C MET A 193 3.20 -17.37 -9.48
N ASP A 194 2.94 -16.09 -9.69
CA ASP A 194 3.64 -15.30 -10.71
C ASP A 194 4.94 -14.72 -10.14
N ASP A 195 6.08 -15.09 -10.69
CA ASP A 195 7.42 -14.71 -10.19
C ASP A 195 7.80 -13.25 -10.47
N GLU A 196 7.06 -12.54 -11.32
CA GLU A 196 7.40 -11.18 -11.72
C GLU A 196 6.60 -10.11 -10.96
N ILE A 197 5.35 -10.44 -10.58
CA ILE A 197 4.48 -9.50 -9.86
C ILE A 197 4.98 -9.25 -8.43
N TYR A 198 4.98 -8.02 -8.00
CA TYR A 198 5.27 -7.68 -6.60
C TYR A 198 4.04 -7.91 -5.72
N VAL A 199 4.24 -8.23 -4.46
CA VAL A 199 3.15 -8.36 -3.48
C VAL A 199 3.43 -7.51 -2.24
N GLU A 200 2.47 -6.69 -1.86
CA GLU A 200 2.51 -6.02 -0.56
C GLU A 200 2.09 -7.00 0.54
N VAL A 201 2.81 -6.97 1.65
CA VAL A 201 2.61 -7.88 2.79
C VAL A 201 2.52 -7.07 4.08
N ILE A 202 1.43 -7.25 4.83
CA ILE A 202 1.26 -6.71 6.18
C ILE A 202 1.71 -7.79 7.17
N ALA A 203 2.79 -7.55 7.91
CA ALA A 203 3.34 -8.50 8.87
C ALA A 203 3.05 -8.10 10.33
N ASP A 204 1.84 -7.67 10.61
CA ASP A 204 1.37 -7.38 11.97
C ASP A 204 0.91 -8.62 12.76
N LEU A 205 0.93 -9.80 12.11
CA LEU A 205 0.50 -11.11 12.62
C LEU A 205 -1.01 -11.20 12.93
N VAL A 206 -1.80 -10.26 12.42
CA VAL A 206 -3.26 -10.22 12.54
C VAL A 206 -3.93 -10.24 11.17
N HIS A 207 -3.50 -9.40 10.23
CA HIS A 207 -3.98 -9.41 8.84
C HIS A 207 -3.64 -10.73 8.15
N LEU A 208 -2.47 -11.27 8.42
CA LEU A 208 -2.06 -12.60 8.00
C LEU A 208 -1.74 -13.47 9.22
N HIS A 209 -2.36 -14.65 9.28
CA HIS A 209 -1.93 -15.66 10.24
C HIS A 209 -0.44 -16.00 9.97
N PRO A 210 0.40 -16.25 10.99
CA PRO A 210 1.82 -16.54 10.81
C PRO A 210 2.12 -17.62 9.76
N GLN A 211 1.29 -18.66 9.63
CA GLN A 211 1.46 -19.70 8.62
C GLN A 211 1.12 -19.23 7.20
N SER A 212 0.12 -18.35 7.05
CA SER A 212 -0.19 -17.73 5.75
C SER A 212 0.93 -16.78 5.31
N LEU A 213 1.47 -16.01 6.25
CA LEU A 213 2.63 -15.16 6.02
C LEU A 213 3.85 -16.00 5.59
N LYS A 214 4.12 -17.11 6.30
CA LYS A 214 5.19 -18.03 5.92
C LYS A 214 4.97 -18.59 4.52
N MET A 215 3.76 -18.98 4.16
CA MET A 215 3.43 -19.46 2.81
C MET A 215 3.77 -18.42 1.73
N VAL A 216 3.46 -17.13 1.96
CA VAL A 216 3.85 -16.05 1.04
C VAL A 216 5.36 -16.00 0.88
N LEU A 217 6.10 -16.05 2.01
CA LEU A 217 7.57 -15.96 2.01
C LEU A 217 8.25 -17.16 1.36
N ASP A 218 7.65 -18.36 1.48
CA ASP A 218 8.16 -19.59 0.88
C ASP A 218 7.87 -19.67 -0.63
N MET A 219 6.79 -19.03 -1.11
CA MET A 219 6.36 -19.12 -2.51
C MET A 219 6.86 -17.96 -3.37
N LYS A 220 7.02 -16.77 -2.80
CA LYS A 220 7.43 -15.58 -3.57
C LYS A 220 8.94 -15.44 -3.65
N PRO A 221 9.50 -15.08 -4.82
CA PRO A 221 10.87 -14.60 -4.90
C PRO A 221 11.09 -13.45 -3.89
N PRO A 222 12.12 -13.50 -3.05
CA PRO A 222 12.38 -12.48 -2.03
C PRO A 222 12.39 -11.05 -2.57
N GLU A 223 12.83 -10.84 -3.82
CA GLU A 223 12.90 -9.54 -4.49
C GLU A 223 11.53 -8.98 -4.87
N ARG A 224 10.48 -9.78 -4.79
CA ARG A 224 9.10 -9.41 -5.17
C ARG A 224 8.19 -9.15 -3.97
N ILE A 225 8.73 -9.15 -2.76
CA ILE A 225 7.99 -8.88 -1.53
C ILE A 225 8.21 -7.42 -1.13
N LEU A 226 7.11 -6.68 -0.94
CA LEU A 226 7.08 -5.31 -0.43
C LEU A 226 6.46 -5.34 0.96
N LEU A 227 7.26 -5.14 2.00
CA LEU A 227 6.74 -5.05 3.36
C LEU A 227 6.11 -3.67 3.55
N ILE A 228 4.88 -3.64 4.03
CA ILE A 228 4.12 -2.43 4.32
C ILE A 228 3.54 -2.47 5.73
N SER A 229 3.23 -1.31 6.30
CA SER A 229 2.49 -1.25 7.55
C SER A 229 0.98 -1.28 7.37
N ASP A 230 0.48 -0.67 6.31
CA ASP A 230 -0.94 -0.38 6.16
C ASP A 230 -1.49 0.32 7.41
N SER A 231 -0.70 1.26 7.93
CA SER A 231 -1.02 1.93 9.18
C SER A 231 -2.16 2.92 9.00
N VAL A 232 -3.08 2.94 9.96
CA VAL A 232 -4.24 3.82 9.98
C VAL A 232 -4.25 4.69 11.23
N LYS A 233 -5.06 5.75 11.22
CA LYS A 233 -5.35 6.49 12.45
C LYS A 233 -6.05 5.59 13.45
N GLY A 234 -5.78 5.77 14.73
CA GLY A 234 -6.50 5.06 15.79
C GLY A 234 -5.74 5.04 17.11
N PRO A 235 -6.44 4.69 18.20
CA PRO A 235 -5.83 4.64 19.52
C PRO A 235 -4.84 3.48 19.70
N GLY A 236 -4.68 2.65 18.67
CA GLY A 236 -3.80 1.48 18.65
C GLY A 236 -2.42 1.71 18.06
N TRP A 237 -2.00 2.94 17.78
CA TRP A 237 -0.68 3.23 17.23
C TRP A 237 0.45 2.58 18.04
N GLY A 238 1.24 1.76 17.38
CA GLY A 238 2.25 0.90 18.02
C GLY A 238 1.70 -0.40 18.65
N LYS A 239 0.44 -0.78 18.39
CA LYS A 239 -0.23 -1.94 19.04
C LYS A 239 -1.09 -2.74 18.06
N GLY A 240 -0.49 -3.56 17.22
CA GLY A 240 -1.23 -4.53 16.41
C GLY A 240 -2.27 -3.90 15.45
N ALA A 241 -3.32 -4.64 15.10
CA ALA A 241 -4.32 -4.22 14.13
C ALA A 241 -5.37 -3.27 14.72
N VAL A 242 -5.86 -2.36 13.89
CA VAL A 242 -6.98 -1.46 14.22
C VAL A 242 -8.27 -2.06 13.67
N ARG A 243 -9.32 -2.05 14.50
CA ARG A 243 -10.63 -2.58 14.15
C ARG A 243 -11.69 -1.51 14.28
N GLY A 244 -12.50 -1.40 13.24
CA GLY A 244 -13.68 -0.55 13.21
C GLY A 244 -14.94 -1.21 13.74
N PRO A 245 -16.10 -0.58 13.50
CA PRO A 245 -17.40 -1.12 13.87
C PRO A 245 -17.60 -2.55 13.34
N GLY A 246 -18.18 -3.42 14.17
CA GLY A 246 -18.39 -4.82 13.81
C GLY A 246 -17.14 -5.70 13.80
N GLY A 247 -15.98 -5.17 14.24
CA GLY A 247 -14.71 -5.92 14.31
C GLY A 247 -13.98 -6.06 12.98
N VAL A 248 -14.39 -5.33 11.93
CA VAL A 248 -13.72 -5.29 10.62
C VAL A 248 -12.33 -4.71 10.79
N LEU A 249 -11.32 -5.34 10.19
CA LEU A 249 -9.97 -4.78 10.13
C LEU A 249 -9.98 -3.53 9.25
N GLU A 250 -9.51 -2.40 9.79
CA GLU A 250 -9.39 -1.13 9.07
C GLU A 250 -7.97 -0.88 8.58
N GLY A 251 -6.99 -1.57 9.15
CA GLY A 251 -5.58 -1.47 8.88
C GLY A 251 -4.78 -1.81 10.14
N SER A 252 -3.51 -1.46 10.15
CA SER A 252 -2.64 -1.74 11.29
C SER A 252 -2.39 -0.50 12.15
N GLY A 253 -2.04 -0.75 13.42
CA GLY A 253 -1.44 0.24 14.32
C GLY A 253 0.09 0.09 14.42
N VAL A 254 0.68 -0.88 13.73
CA VAL A 254 2.12 -1.16 13.80
C VAL A 254 2.90 -0.28 12.82
N THR A 255 4.18 -0.14 13.08
CA THR A 255 5.12 0.54 12.17
C THR A 255 5.81 -0.47 11.26
N LEU A 256 6.41 0.02 10.17
CA LEU A 256 7.18 -0.84 9.28
C LEU A 256 8.31 -1.58 10.02
N MET A 257 8.97 -0.93 10.98
CA MET A 257 9.99 -1.57 11.82
C MET A 257 9.40 -2.68 12.71
N ASP A 258 8.16 -2.53 13.19
CA ASP A 258 7.49 -3.60 13.95
C ASP A 258 7.19 -4.79 13.04
N CYS A 259 6.78 -4.57 11.77
CA CYS A 259 6.63 -5.62 10.78
C CYS A 259 7.96 -6.37 10.52
N VAL A 260 9.08 -5.65 10.38
CA VAL A 260 10.42 -6.25 10.26
C VAL A 260 10.73 -7.15 11.48
N LYS A 261 10.50 -6.66 12.69
CA LYS A 261 10.73 -7.42 13.92
C LYS A 261 9.84 -8.67 14.01
N ASN A 262 8.59 -8.55 13.59
CA ASN A 262 7.66 -9.67 13.54
C ASN A 262 8.15 -10.77 12.59
N LEU A 263 8.62 -10.42 11.39
CA LEU A 263 9.24 -11.38 10.47
C LEU A 263 10.45 -12.09 11.08
N ILE A 264 11.34 -11.34 11.72
CA ILE A 264 12.51 -11.92 12.41
C ILE A 264 12.07 -12.87 13.54
N SER A 265 11.03 -12.52 14.30
CA SER A 265 10.48 -13.37 15.37
C SER A 265 9.89 -14.69 14.85
N LEU A 266 9.47 -14.73 13.58
CA LEU A 266 9.00 -15.93 12.89
C LEU A 266 10.13 -16.74 12.25
N GLY A 267 11.38 -16.33 12.44
CA GLY A 267 12.56 -17.03 11.94
C GLY A 267 13.03 -16.59 10.55
N VAL A 268 12.49 -15.49 10.01
CA VAL A 268 12.99 -14.89 8.77
C VAL A 268 14.37 -14.29 9.04
N HIS A 269 15.33 -14.56 8.15
CA HIS A 269 16.65 -13.96 8.26
C HIS A 269 16.57 -12.43 8.23
N GLN A 270 17.31 -11.76 9.09
CA GLN A 270 17.25 -10.30 9.26
C GLN A 270 17.48 -9.55 7.95
N ASP A 271 18.42 -10.01 7.11
CA ASP A 271 18.74 -9.35 5.85
C ASP A 271 17.53 -9.37 4.88
N TRP A 272 16.79 -10.47 4.84
CA TRP A 272 15.58 -10.55 4.03
C TRP A 272 14.45 -9.67 4.58
N ALA A 273 14.20 -9.73 5.89
CA ALA A 273 13.19 -8.88 6.51
C ALA A 273 13.47 -7.39 6.27
N LEU A 274 14.73 -6.98 6.30
CA LEU A 274 15.15 -5.62 5.97
C LEU A 274 15.05 -5.35 4.47
N GLN A 275 15.46 -6.27 3.60
CA GLN A 275 15.37 -6.13 2.15
C GLN A 275 13.94 -5.82 1.70
N PHE A 276 12.94 -6.50 2.27
CA PHE A 276 11.52 -6.30 1.96
C PHE A 276 11.02 -4.89 2.29
N ALA A 277 11.66 -4.21 3.22
CA ALA A 277 11.32 -2.86 3.68
C ALA A 277 12.27 -1.77 3.16
N THR A 278 13.34 -2.12 2.44
CA THR A 278 14.38 -1.17 2.00
C THR A 278 14.64 -1.26 0.52
N GLU A 279 15.37 -2.30 0.09
CA GLU A 279 15.86 -2.45 -1.28
C GLU A 279 14.73 -2.75 -2.27
N ASN A 280 13.77 -3.60 -1.87
CA ASN A 280 12.65 -3.96 -2.73
C ASN A 280 11.76 -2.74 -3.05
N PRO A 281 11.23 -1.99 -2.06
CA PRO A 281 10.44 -0.80 -2.36
C PRO A 281 11.26 0.28 -3.07
N ARG A 282 12.55 0.41 -2.78
CA ARG A 282 13.45 1.31 -3.50
C ARG A 282 13.53 0.96 -4.98
N THR A 283 13.80 -0.31 -5.29
CA THR A 283 13.89 -0.83 -6.66
C THR A 283 12.56 -0.68 -7.38
N TYR A 284 11.47 -1.06 -6.72
CA TYR A 284 10.12 -0.96 -7.26
C TYR A 284 9.74 0.48 -7.63
N LEU A 285 10.05 1.44 -6.77
CA LEU A 285 9.79 2.87 -7.00
C LEU A 285 10.81 3.54 -7.95
N GLY A 286 11.82 2.83 -8.43
CA GLY A 286 12.86 3.38 -9.29
C GLY A 286 13.73 4.45 -8.62
N ILE A 287 13.88 4.38 -7.29
CA ILE A 287 14.68 5.35 -6.52
C ILE A 287 16.16 4.95 -6.59
N LYS A 288 17.00 5.85 -7.08
CA LYS A 288 18.46 5.63 -7.14
C LYS A 288 19.04 5.43 -5.73
N LYS A 289 20.06 4.57 -5.63
CA LYS A 289 20.86 4.48 -4.40
C LYS A 289 21.51 5.82 -4.11
N PRO A 290 21.57 6.24 -2.82
CA PRO A 290 22.24 7.47 -2.44
C PRO A 290 23.73 7.47 -2.76
#